data_608e00ccc9af62d55ba821d30eee3583
#
_entry.id   608e00ccc9af62d55ba821d30eee3583
#
_cell.length_a   1.000
_cell.length_b   1.000
_cell.length_c   1.000
_cell.angle_alpha   90.00
_cell.angle_beta   90.00
_cell.angle_gamma   90.00
#
_symmetry.space_group_name_H-M   'P 1'
#
loop_
_entity.id
_entity.type
_entity.pdbx_description
1 polymer ?
#
loop_
_entity_poly.entity_id
_entity_poly.type
_entity_poly.pdbx_seq_one_letter_code
_entity_poly.pdbx_strand_id
1 'polypeptide(L)'
;MRRLVTVLVPLIVAGALGLSAAQAQETAPDGARLYISKGCLGCHGASGRGGVGPVLADTKVSADLFIQQLRKPRGIMPRFPAEVVSDAEALAIRQYITAVPAPAPRLRADVPHGVLDQQTCAGCHRKLHPTIVAQFESSAMGRPGTQNPRVKFAARQITCAACHGTNHDDIMASKGRVPETTCGACHQEIYKEAVLDAGHSYGPGPGGLGINWERNIGVPHYKQMPRKVMEMGCDACHAQAGATDDKYWSEDQKKYIDTSSLTYRNGCIACHTRHSFNLEEARKPEACYTCHMGPDHPNYESYMSSKHGSIYVARGKNWDWSQPLAQARWDTPTCAYCHMLYVAPDGTRSVSHNMSRKIIWGMGAQPATGELKDITVTPENEAKRNEMVRVCLTCHSEDKARGYLKSADAHKLAGDALVVEARGILAGLYKEGLIRPSHGQISAGLLPGPRFTAIELPGDVAQHSPTSLYYDVSPIEREYFDMFFFSALKSYKGAFHMSPDYAWWYGYADVLGHLATIRDDAERLREAEAVRKKTLFMIWTGPLMVLAVLLAVYGGRTWWRRRARP
;
A
#
# COMPACT_ATOMS: atom_id res chain seq x y z
N MET A 1 -38.37 -49.13 29.41
CA MET A 1 -37.40 -50.22 29.50
C MET A 1 -36.12 -49.64 30.07
N ARG A 2 -35.77 -50.15 31.24
CA ARG A 2 -34.59 -49.79 32.03
C ARG A 2 -33.31 -50.29 31.34
N ARG A 3 -32.21 -49.55 31.44
CA ARG A 3 -30.86 -50.11 31.73
C ARG A 3 -29.99 -49.07 32.39
N LEU A 4 -29.69 -49.34 33.66
CA LEU A 4 -28.56 -48.82 34.44
C LEU A 4 -27.24 -49.17 33.76
N VAL A 5 -26.27 -48.25 33.78
CA VAL A 5 -24.87 -48.56 33.61
C VAL A 5 -24.11 -48.10 34.85
N THR A 6 -23.54 -49.10 35.50
CA THR A 6 -22.75 -49.07 36.72
C THR A 6 -21.35 -48.53 36.42
N VAL A 7 -20.88 -47.55 37.19
CA VAL A 7 -19.50 -47.06 37.17
C VAL A 7 -18.65 -47.92 38.08
N LEU A 8 -17.67 -48.61 37.50
CA LEU A 8 -16.60 -49.31 38.21
C LEU A 8 -15.37 -48.39 38.29
N VAL A 9 -14.93 -48.08 39.51
CA VAL A 9 -13.64 -47.48 39.81
C VAL A 9 -12.63 -48.61 40.07
N PRO A 10 -11.47 -48.65 39.42
CA PRO A 10 -10.37 -49.50 39.89
C PRO A 10 -9.34 -48.68 40.70
N LEU A 11 -9.08 -49.12 41.90
CA LEU A 11 -7.90 -48.79 42.69
C LEU A 11 -6.64 -49.23 41.93
N ILE A 12 -5.68 -48.35 41.72
CA ILE A 12 -4.34 -48.69 41.27
C ILE A 12 -3.36 -48.64 42.46
N VAL A 13 -2.81 -49.81 42.73
CA VAL A 13 -1.75 -50.07 43.68
C VAL A 13 -0.44 -49.43 43.18
N ALA A 14 0.25 -48.73 44.07
CA ALA A 14 1.57 -48.18 43.83
C ALA A 14 2.62 -49.29 43.71
N GLY A 15 3.20 -49.43 42.53
CA GLY A 15 4.42 -50.20 42.31
C GLY A 15 5.58 -49.25 42.01
N ALA A 16 6.49 -49.13 42.97
CA ALA A 16 7.74 -48.42 42.76
C ALA A 16 8.64 -49.23 41.81
N LEU A 17 8.77 -48.75 40.57
CA LEU A 17 9.83 -49.19 39.67
C LEU A 17 10.67 -47.96 39.30
N GLY A 18 11.96 -48.05 39.63
CA GLY A 18 12.94 -47.01 39.33
C GLY A 18 13.01 -46.73 37.84
N LEU A 19 12.53 -45.55 37.44
CA LEU A 19 12.80 -44.97 36.13
C LEU A 19 14.13 -44.25 36.22
N SER A 20 15.18 -44.90 35.70
CA SER A 20 16.39 -44.19 35.27
C SER A 20 15.97 -43.03 34.38
N ALA A 21 16.27 -41.82 34.82
CA ALA A 21 16.19 -40.65 34.00
C ALA A 21 17.18 -40.81 32.83
N ALA A 22 16.67 -41.25 31.68
CA ALA A 22 17.36 -41.10 30.44
C ALA A 22 17.46 -39.58 30.23
N GLN A 23 18.64 -38.99 30.47
CA GLN A 23 18.96 -37.66 30.04
C GLN A 23 18.70 -37.62 28.52
N ALA A 24 17.65 -36.90 28.14
CA ALA A 24 17.41 -36.58 26.74
C ALA A 24 18.63 -35.73 26.31
N GLN A 25 19.49 -36.34 25.55
CA GLN A 25 20.61 -35.69 24.91
C GLN A 25 19.97 -34.63 23.99
N GLU A 26 20.07 -33.38 24.38
CA GLU A 26 19.55 -32.24 23.62
C GLU A 26 20.27 -32.27 22.26
N THR A 27 19.59 -32.76 21.23
CA THR A 27 20.14 -32.81 19.89
C THR A 27 20.40 -31.37 19.45
N ALA A 28 21.62 -31.07 19.01
CA ALA A 28 21.98 -29.74 18.52
C ALA A 28 20.93 -29.25 17.49
N PRO A 29 20.50 -28.00 17.58
CA PRO A 29 19.45 -27.47 16.71
C PRO A 29 19.80 -27.63 15.21
N ASP A 30 18.88 -28.14 14.42
CA ASP A 30 19.07 -28.28 12.97
C ASP A 30 19.03 -26.89 12.29
N GLY A 31 20.20 -26.37 11.93
CA GLY A 31 20.36 -25.07 11.30
C GLY A 31 19.63 -24.91 9.97
N ALA A 32 19.53 -25.97 9.18
CA ALA A 32 18.81 -25.93 7.89
C ALA A 32 17.30 -25.77 8.12
N ARG A 33 16.75 -26.55 9.04
CA ARG A 33 15.34 -26.47 9.42
C ARG A 33 15.00 -25.11 10.04
N LEU A 34 15.86 -24.59 10.89
CA LEU A 34 15.70 -23.28 11.51
C LEU A 34 15.79 -22.15 10.47
N TYR A 35 16.70 -22.22 9.53
CA TYR A 35 16.82 -21.26 8.42
C TYR A 35 15.49 -21.12 7.64
N ILE A 36 14.81 -22.25 7.43
CA ILE A 36 13.50 -22.27 6.76
C ILE A 36 12.40 -21.76 7.69
N SER A 37 12.28 -22.35 8.89
CA SER A 37 11.16 -22.09 9.80
C SER A 37 11.17 -20.68 10.41
N LYS A 38 12.34 -20.06 10.57
CA LYS A 38 12.47 -18.68 11.05
C LYS A 38 12.36 -17.65 9.90
N GLY A 39 12.08 -18.08 8.67
CA GLY A 39 11.79 -17.20 7.53
C GLY A 39 13.01 -16.63 6.82
N CYS A 40 14.23 -17.03 7.16
CA CYS A 40 15.45 -16.55 6.50
C CYS A 40 15.46 -16.82 5.00
N LEU A 41 14.89 -17.98 4.60
CA LEU A 41 14.70 -18.40 3.22
C LEU A 41 14.01 -17.34 2.34
N GLY A 42 12.98 -16.64 2.87
CA GLY A 42 12.19 -15.68 2.10
C GLY A 42 13.00 -14.51 1.56
N CYS A 43 14.01 -14.07 2.32
CA CYS A 43 14.87 -12.95 1.92
C CYS A 43 16.19 -13.40 1.31
N HIS A 44 16.83 -14.43 1.89
CA HIS A 44 18.19 -14.84 1.52
C HIS A 44 18.24 -16.04 0.56
N GLY A 45 17.09 -16.51 0.07
CA GLY A 45 16.98 -17.61 -0.89
C GLY A 45 17.14 -19.01 -0.27
N ALA A 46 16.82 -20.05 -1.02
CA ALA A 46 16.64 -21.43 -0.55
C ALA A 46 17.86 -22.04 0.19
N SER A 47 19.03 -21.51 0.07
CA SER A 47 20.23 -22.00 0.75
C SER A 47 21.16 -20.85 1.11
N GLY A 48 20.61 -19.67 1.38
CA GLY A 48 21.42 -18.47 1.63
C GLY A 48 22.16 -17.97 0.40
N ARG A 49 21.78 -18.39 -0.80
CA ARG A 49 22.47 -18.02 -2.06
C ARG A 49 22.02 -16.69 -2.63
N GLY A 50 21.30 -15.92 -1.84
CA GLY A 50 20.79 -14.61 -2.22
C GLY A 50 19.36 -14.66 -2.75
N GLY A 51 18.68 -13.55 -2.56
CA GLY A 51 17.30 -13.27 -2.99
C GLY A 51 17.14 -11.76 -3.00
N VAL A 52 16.17 -11.26 -2.26
CA VAL A 52 16.07 -9.82 -1.94
C VAL A 52 17.09 -9.40 -0.89
N GLY A 53 17.50 -10.30 -0.01
CA GLY A 53 18.61 -10.12 0.91
C GLY A 53 19.93 -10.57 0.30
N PRO A 54 21.08 -10.17 0.90
CA PRO A 54 22.39 -10.54 0.41
C PRO A 54 22.63 -12.05 0.48
N VAL A 55 23.64 -12.51 -0.28
CA VAL A 55 24.15 -13.88 -0.18
C VAL A 55 24.71 -14.09 1.23
N LEU A 56 24.24 -15.15 1.88
CA LEU A 56 24.72 -15.62 3.19
C LEU A 56 25.55 -16.91 3.07
N ALA A 57 25.40 -17.65 1.96
CA ALA A 57 26.16 -18.86 1.72
C ALA A 57 27.66 -18.57 1.80
N ASP A 58 28.41 -19.46 2.46
CA ASP A 58 29.84 -19.31 2.73
C ASP A 58 30.19 -18.03 3.52
N THR A 59 29.28 -17.56 4.37
CA THR A 59 29.51 -16.31 5.14
C THR A 59 30.78 -16.38 5.99
N LYS A 60 31.56 -15.31 5.95
CA LYS A 60 32.74 -15.13 6.80
C LYS A 60 32.45 -14.27 8.04
N VAL A 61 31.21 -13.88 8.23
CA VAL A 61 30.80 -13.08 9.41
C VAL A 61 31.03 -13.89 10.68
N SER A 62 31.64 -13.28 11.70
CA SER A 62 31.85 -13.92 12.99
C SER A 62 30.53 -14.26 13.68
N ALA A 63 30.54 -15.17 14.64
CA ALA A 63 29.36 -15.55 15.41
C ALA A 63 28.69 -14.35 16.07
N ASP A 64 29.51 -13.50 16.71
CA ASP A 64 29.00 -12.32 17.44
C ASP A 64 28.37 -11.29 16.51
N LEU A 65 29.02 -11.00 15.39
CA LEU A 65 28.47 -10.08 14.39
C LEU A 65 27.21 -10.64 13.74
N PHE A 66 27.11 -11.96 13.58
CA PHE A 66 25.90 -12.59 13.04
C PHE A 66 24.73 -12.43 14.03
N ILE A 67 24.96 -12.71 15.31
CA ILE A 67 23.97 -12.49 16.36
C ILE A 67 23.62 -11.00 16.45
N GLN A 68 24.61 -10.11 16.44
CA GLN A 68 24.40 -8.66 16.46
C GLN A 68 23.52 -8.20 15.29
N GLN A 69 23.75 -8.74 14.08
CA GLN A 69 22.93 -8.41 12.91
C GLN A 69 21.47 -8.87 13.07
N LEU A 70 21.22 -9.98 13.74
CA LEU A 70 19.86 -10.43 14.08
C LEU A 70 19.19 -9.52 15.11
N ARG A 71 19.95 -9.05 16.12
CA ARG A 71 19.43 -8.21 17.21
C ARG A 71 19.27 -6.73 16.84
N LYS A 72 20.20 -6.22 16.01
CA LYS A 72 20.25 -4.83 15.53
C LYS A 72 20.51 -4.83 14.01
N PRO A 73 19.52 -5.23 13.20
CA PRO A 73 19.74 -5.39 11.77
C PRO A 73 20.02 -4.06 11.10
N ARG A 74 20.84 -4.12 10.06
CA ARG A 74 21.04 -3.02 9.11
C ARG A 74 20.09 -3.18 7.93
N GLY A 75 19.65 -2.04 7.39
CA GLY A 75 18.75 -2.02 6.25
C GLY A 75 17.33 -2.53 6.58
N ILE A 76 16.72 -3.24 5.63
CA ILE A 76 15.33 -3.74 5.73
C ILE A 76 15.20 -5.09 6.44
N MET A 77 16.29 -5.68 6.90
CA MET A 77 16.25 -6.95 7.60
C MET A 77 15.41 -6.81 8.88
N PRO A 78 14.41 -7.67 9.13
CA PRO A 78 13.64 -7.62 10.35
C PRO A 78 14.51 -7.94 11.56
N ARG A 79 14.15 -7.36 12.70
CA ARG A 79 14.78 -7.67 13.98
C ARG A 79 14.29 -9.02 14.49
N PHE A 80 15.23 -9.88 14.86
CA PHE A 80 14.96 -11.15 15.51
C PHE A 80 15.44 -11.08 16.97
N PRO A 81 14.57 -10.80 17.94
CA PRO A 81 14.94 -10.83 19.35
C PRO A 81 15.23 -12.26 19.83
N ALA A 82 15.87 -12.41 20.99
CA ALA A 82 16.32 -13.72 21.48
C ALA A 82 15.17 -14.71 21.73
N GLU A 83 13.98 -14.18 22.00
CA GLU A 83 12.76 -14.96 22.20
C GLU A 83 12.24 -15.59 20.90
N VAL A 84 12.59 -15.02 19.75
CA VAL A 84 12.19 -15.50 18.42
C VAL A 84 13.25 -16.39 17.81
N VAL A 85 14.52 -15.98 17.88
CA VAL A 85 15.69 -16.76 17.47
C VAL A 85 16.72 -16.68 18.59
N SER A 86 16.83 -17.74 19.37
CA SER A 86 17.83 -17.81 20.44
C SER A 86 19.26 -17.75 19.88
N ASP A 87 20.26 -17.46 20.71
CA ASP A 87 21.64 -17.41 20.25
C ASP A 87 22.13 -18.80 19.79
N ALA A 88 21.67 -19.87 20.42
CA ALA A 88 21.96 -21.24 19.99
C ALA A 88 21.36 -21.53 18.61
N GLU A 89 20.11 -21.15 18.36
CA GLU A 89 19.48 -21.27 17.04
C GLU A 89 20.18 -20.40 15.99
N ALA A 90 20.58 -19.18 16.34
CA ALA A 90 21.32 -18.28 15.46
C ALA A 90 22.67 -18.88 15.05
N LEU A 91 23.39 -19.50 15.98
CA LEU A 91 24.65 -20.19 15.71
C LEU A 91 24.46 -21.42 14.83
N ALA A 92 23.41 -22.19 15.04
CA ALA A 92 23.07 -23.33 14.19
C ALA A 92 22.72 -22.88 12.77
N ILE A 93 21.94 -21.83 12.60
CA ILE A 93 21.66 -21.21 11.28
C ILE A 93 22.96 -20.75 10.64
N ARG A 94 23.81 -20.04 11.38
CA ARG A 94 25.11 -19.58 10.86
C ARG A 94 25.97 -20.74 10.42
N GLN A 95 26.07 -21.81 11.20
CA GLN A 95 26.82 -23.01 10.85
C GLN A 95 26.32 -23.61 9.55
N TYR A 96 25.01 -23.73 9.40
CA TYR A 96 24.38 -24.21 8.18
C TYR A 96 24.79 -23.37 6.95
N ILE A 97 24.57 -22.03 6.99
CA ILE A 97 24.84 -21.17 5.84
C ILE A 97 26.34 -21.04 5.54
N THR A 98 27.22 -21.19 6.54
CA THR A 98 28.68 -21.22 6.36
C THR A 98 29.12 -22.48 5.60
N ALA A 99 28.42 -23.58 5.82
CA ALA A 99 28.72 -24.85 5.13
C ALA A 99 28.17 -24.89 3.68
N VAL A 100 27.27 -23.98 3.32
CA VAL A 100 26.75 -23.90 1.94
C VAL A 100 27.79 -23.22 1.06
N PRO A 101 28.27 -23.86 -0.04
CA PRO A 101 29.20 -23.22 -0.96
C PRO A 101 28.62 -21.93 -1.52
N ALA A 102 29.44 -20.88 -1.57
CA ALA A 102 29.05 -19.65 -2.25
C ALA A 102 28.56 -19.96 -3.67
N PRO A 103 27.52 -19.29 -4.16
CA PRO A 103 27.17 -19.42 -5.56
C PRO A 103 28.40 -19.03 -6.37
N ALA A 104 28.79 -19.89 -7.30
CA ALA A 104 29.83 -19.52 -8.25
C ALA A 104 29.42 -18.19 -8.89
N PRO A 105 30.33 -17.22 -8.99
CA PRO A 105 30.04 -15.99 -9.72
C PRO A 105 29.55 -16.43 -11.10
N ARG A 106 28.31 -16.12 -11.42
CA ARG A 106 27.79 -16.26 -12.77
C ARG A 106 28.38 -15.10 -13.59
N LEU A 107 29.70 -15.11 -13.74
CA LEU A 107 30.33 -14.37 -14.82
C LEU A 107 29.81 -15.03 -16.09
N ARG A 108 28.83 -14.38 -16.73
CA ARG A 108 28.61 -14.66 -18.14
C ARG A 108 29.88 -14.12 -18.82
N ALA A 109 30.84 -15.00 -19.07
CA ALA A 109 32.08 -14.68 -19.73
C ALA A 109 31.89 -14.08 -21.14
N ASP A 110 30.65 -14.11 -21.61
CA ASP A 110 30.20 -13.62 -22.92
C ASP A 110 29.57 -12.21 -22.86
N VAL A 111 29.41 -11.61 -21.67
CA VAL A 111 28.85 -10.26 -21.52
C VAL A 111 30.00 -9.24 -21.55
N PRO A 112 29.97 -8.26 -22.46
CA PRO A 112 31.01 -7.23 -22.51
C PRO A 112 30.95 -6.37 -21.23
N HIS A 113 32.15 -6.03 -20.72
CA HIS A 113 32.36 -5.25 -19.51
C HIS A 113 32.90 -3.86 -19.83
N GLY A 114 32.79 -2.93 -18.90
CA GLY A 114 33.35 -1.59 -18.98
C GLY A 114 32.57 -0.65 -19.91
N VAL A 115 33.28 0.33 -20.43
CA VAL A 115 32.72 1.38 -21.29
C VAL A 115 32.53 0.88 -22.71
N LEU A 116 31.30 0.96 -23.21
CA LEU A 116 30.91 0.49 -24.54
C LEU A 116 30.43 1.65 -25.40
N ASP A 117 30.65 1.56 -26.72
CA ASP A 117 30.12 2.49 -27.69
C ASP A 117 28.71 2.10 -28.15
N GLN A 118 28.03 3.03 -28.83
CA GLN A 118 26.65 2.83 -29.30
C GLN A 118 26.52 1.67 -30.29
N GLN A 119 27.54 1.44 -31.14
CA GLN A 119 27.47 0.37 -32.14
C GLN A 119 27.55 -1.00 -31.47
N THR A 120 28.40 -1.13 -30.46
CA THR A 120 28.49 -2.32 -29.62
C THR A 120 27.19 -2.59 -28.88
N CYS A 121 26.57 -1.56 -28.24
CA CYS A 121 25.28 -1.68 -27.59
C CYS A 121 24.22 -2.18 -28.57
N ALA A 122 23.99 -1.47 -29.66
CA ALA A 122 22.95 -1.80 -30.64
C ALA A 122 23.24 -3.16 -31.34
N GLY A 123 24.48 -3.46 -31.67
CA GLY A 123 24.87 -4.70 -32.32
C GLY A 123 24.57 -5.95 -31.50
N CYS A 124 24.89 -5.91 -30.21
CA CYS A 124 24.60 -6.99 -29.27
C CYS A 124 23.09 -7.07 -28.94
N HIS A 125 22.49 -5.95 -28.52
CA HIS A 125 21.09 -5.92 -28.09
C HIS A 125 20.10 -6.18 -29.23
N ARG A 126 20.45 -5.89 -30.49
CA ARG A 126 19.63 -6.28 -31.66
C ARG A 126 19.48 -7.80 -31.77
N LYS A 127 20.49 -8.56 -31.32
CA LYS A 127 20.41 -10.03 -31.28
C LYS A 127 19.71 -10.54 -30.03
N LEU A 128 19.98 -9.94 -28.87
CA LEU A 128 19.46 -10.38 -27.58
C LEU A 128 18.05 -9.86 -27.29
N HIS A 129 17.78 -8.61 -27.69
CA HIS A 129 16.54 -7.89 -27.40
C HIS A 129 16.04 -7.12 -28.64
N PRO A 130 15.73 -7.82 -29.75
CA PRO A 130 15.42 -7.18 -31.04
C PRO A 130 14.24 -6.20 -30.96
N THR A 131 13.22 -6.51 -30.16
CA THR A 131 12.06 -5.65 -29.96
C THR A 131 12.41 -4.32 -29.30
N ILE A 132 13.28 -4.32 -28.30
CA ILE A 132 13.72 -3.09 -27.62
C ILE A 132 14.43 -2.16 -28.59
N VAL A 133 15.35 -2.70 -29.38
CA VAL A 133 16.10 -1.91 -30.37
C VAL A 133 15.17 -1.36 -31.46
N ALA A 134 14.28 -2.19 -31.99
CA ALA A 134 13.33 -1.76 -33.00
C ALA A 134 12.34 -0.68 -32.49
N GLN A 135 11.86 -0.83 -31.26
CA GLN A 135 11.00 0.18 -30.60
C GLN A 135 11.74 1.51 -30.45
N PHE A 136 12.97 1.49 -29.96
CA PHE A 136 13.78 2.69 -29.82
C PHE A 136 14.04 3.36 -31.19
N GLU A 137 14.50 2.61 -32.19
CA GLU A 137 14.78 3.12 -33.54
C GLU A 137 13.54 3.69 -34.23
N SER A 138 12.35 3.17 -33.93
CA SER A 138 11.08 3.70 -34.45
C SER A 138 10.54 4.88 -33.63
N SER A 139 11.04 5.13 -32.43
CA SER A 139 10.59 6.20 -31.54
C SER A 139 10.97 7.59 -32.05
N ALA A 140 10.27 8.62 -31.58
CA ALA A 140 10.63 10.01 -31.86
C ALA A 140 12.03 10.40 -31.35
N MET A 141 12.53 9.72 -30.31
CA MET A 141 13.86 9.96 -29.75
C MET A 141 14.97 9.22 -30.52
N GLY A 142 14.69 8.03 -31.03
CA GLY A 142 15.67 7.21 -31.74
C GLY A 142 15.77 7.53 -33.24
N ARG A 143 14.78 8.17 -33.85
CA ARG A 143 14.81 8.53 -35.28
C ARG A 143 15.74 9.72 -35.53
N PRO A 144 16.70 9.61 -36.47
CA PRO A 144 17.53 10.74 -36.86
C PRO A 144 16.68 11.91 -37.41
N GLY A 145 17.06 13.11 -37.04
CA GLY A 145 16.41 14.32 -37.57
C GLY A 145 15.04 14.68 -36.97
N THR A 146 14.53 13.89 -36.00
CA THR A 146 13.29 14.25 -35.31
C THR A 146 13.55 15.48 -34.41
N GLN A 147 12.90 16.60 -34.76
CA GLN A 147 12.94 17.79 -33.93
C GLN A 147 11.71 17.80 -33.01
N ASN A 148 11.94 17.89 -31.71
CA ASN A 148 10.87 18.19 -30.76
C ASN A 148 10.94 19.68 -30.43
N PRO A 149 9.92 20.51 -30.81
CA PRO A 149 9.91 21.94 -30.57
C PRO A 149 9.94 22.32 -29.07
N ARG A 150 9.65 21.37 -28.18
CA ARG A 150 9.72 21.55 -26.73
C ARG A 150 11.08 21.21 -26.12
N VAL A 151 12.05 20.75 -26.91
CA VAL A 151 13.39 20.43 -26.46
C VAL A 151 14.34 21.51 -26.97
N LYS A 152 14.92 22.27 -26.05
CA LYS A 152 15.83 23.41 -26.36
C LYS A 152 17.19 23.02 -26.95
N PHE A 153 17.46 21.71 -27.11
CA PHE A 153 18.76 21.25 -27.63
C PHE A 153 18.67 20.96 -29.12
N ALA A 154 19.66 21.43 -29.86
CA ALA A 154 19.84 21.06 -31.26
C ALA A 154 19.80 19.55 -31.42
N ALA A 155 19.14 19.08 -32.48
CA ALA A 155 18.88 17.68 -32.78
C ALA A 155 20.17 16.84 -32.81
N ARG A 156 20.65 16.41 -31.65
CA ARG A 156 21.60 15.32 -31.56
C ARG A 156 20.81 14.02 -31.59
N GLN A 157 21.30 13.09 -32.38
CA GLN A 157 20.78 11.73 -32.34
C GLN A 157 20.92 11.22 -30.90
N ILE A 158 19.79 10.91 -30.26
CA ILE A 158 19.78 10.30 -28.95
C ILE A 158 20.23 8.85 -29.10
N THR A 159 21.10 8.40 -28.22
CA THR A 159 21.65 7.05 -28.21
C THR A 159 21.25 6.31 -26.96
N CYS A 160 21.42 4.99 -26.90
CA CYS A 160 21.17 4.20 -25.70
C CYS A 160 21.92 4.78 -24.49
N ALA A 161 23.18 5.20 -24.72
CA ALA A 161 24.05 5.77 -23.70
C ALA A 161 23.53 7.11 -23.12
N ALA A 162 22.72 7.85 -23.86
CA ALA A 162 22.15 9.10 -23.36
C ALA A 162 21.22 8.87 -22.14
N CYS A 163 20.62 7.70 -22.06
CA CYS A 163 19.72 7.32 -20.96
C CYS A 163 20.41 6.33 -19.99
N HIS A 164 21.12 5.35 -20.50
CA HIS A 164 21.68 4.26 -19.70
C HIS A 164 23.12 4.50 -19.25
N GLY A 165 23.81 5.50 -19.79
CA GLY A 165 25.25 5.66 -19.61
C GLY A 165 26.05 4.74 -20.55
N THR A 166 27.37 4.79 -20.44
CA THR A 166 28.31 4.05 -21.30
C THR A 166 28.95 2.83 -20.63
N ASN A 167 28.92 2.78 -19.29
CA ASN A 167 29.50 1.66 -18.56
C ASN A 167 28.48 0.52 -18.42
N HIS A 168 28.79 -0.60 -19.05
CA HIS A 168 27.87 -1.75 -19.07
C HIS A 168 27.73 -2.43 -17.72
N ASP A 169 28.77 -2.43 -16.89
CA ASP A 169 28.71 -3.02 -15.55
C ASP A 169 27.76 -2.24 -14.64
N ASP A 170 27.77 -0.90 -14.73
CA ASP A 170 26.84 -0.03 -14.01
C ASP A 170 25.38 -0.23 -14.49
N ILE A 171 25.20 -0.39 -15.81
CA ILE A 171 23.88 -0.68 -16.40
C ILE A 171 23.35 -2.02 -15.89
N MET A 172 24.19 -3.04 -15.86
CA MET A 172 23.81 -4.37 -15.35
C MET A 172 23.51 -4.33 -13.84
N ALA A 173 24.32 -3.63 -13.05
CA ALA A 173 24.14 -3.45 -11.63
C ALA A 173 22.82 -2.70 -11.30
N SER A 174 22.51 -1.65 -12.06
CA SER A 174 21.24 -0.92 -11.96
C SER A 174 20.06 -1.65 -12.60
N LYS A 175 20.27 -2.82 -13.21
CA LYS A 175 19.25 -3.56 -13.98
C LYS A 175 18.65 -2.72 -15.12
N GLY A 176 19.44 -1.86 -15.73
CA GLY A 176 19.01 -0.96 -16.79
C GLY A 176 18.06 0.14 -16.35
N ARG A 177 17.98 0.44 -15.06
CA ARG A 177 17.11 1.52 -14.53
C ARG A 177 17.66 2.88 -14.97
N VAL A 178 16.74 3.76 -15.38
CA VAL A 178 17.02 5.13 -15.79
C VAL A 178 16.26 6.07 -14.85
N PRO A 179 16.93 7.02 -14.18
CA PRO A 179 16.28 7.98 -13.31
C PRO A 179 15.45 9.00 -14.09
N GLU A 180 14.40 9.50 -13.51
CA GLU A 180 13.54 10.57 -14.09
C GLU A 180 14.33 11.83 -14.40
N THR A 181 15.35 12.12 -13.61
CA THR A 181 16.26 13.25 -13.84
C THR A 181 16.93 13.20 -15.21
N THR A 182 17.14 11.99 -15.75
CA THR A 182 17.67 11.81 -17.10
C THR A 182 16.69 12.34 -18.15
N CYS A 183 15.38 12.08 -17.98
CA CYS A 183 14.35 12.66 -18.83
C CYS A 183 14.29 14.18 -18.65
N GLY A 184 14.36 14.63 -17.39
CA GLY A 184 14.37 16.04 -17.00
C GLY A 184 15.54 16.85 -17.54
N ALA A 185 16.66 16.21 -17.85
CA ALA A 185 17.81 16.90 -18.47
C ALA A 185 17.44 17.52 -19.83
N CYS A 186 16.52 16.91 -20.58
CA CYS A 186 16.04 17.43 -21.86
C CYS A 186 14.62 18.00 -21.76
N HIS A 187 13.74 17.39 -20.97
CA HIS A 187 12.34 17.77 -20.79
C HIS A 187 12.10 18.57 -19.49
N GLN A 188 12.84 19.65 -19.30
CA GLN A 188 12.91 20.39 -18.03
C GLN A 188 11.56 20.92 -17.55
N GLU A 189 10.74 21.50 -18.43
CA GLU A 189 9.43 22.07 -18.06
C GLU A 189 8.44 20.96 -17.65
N ILE A 190 8.44 19.87 -18.40
CA ILE A 190 7.61 18.69 -18.09
C ILE A 190 8.04 18.05 -16.76
N TYR A 191 9.35 17.92 -16.56
CA TYR A 191 9.90 17.39 -15.31
C TYR A 191 9.54 18.30 -14.12
N LYS A 192 9.62 19.62 -14.31
CA LYS A 192 9.18 20.58 -13.29
C LYS A 192 7.71 20.35 -12.93
N GLU A 193 6.82 20.35 -13.91
CA GLU A 193 5.37 20.17 -13.66
C GLU A 193 5.04 18.83 -13.01
N ALA A 194 5.58 17.73 -13.54
CA ALA A 194 5.23 16.39 -13.09
C ALA A 194 5.88 16.00 -11.75
N VAL A 195 7.12 16.43 -11.53
CA VAL A 195 7.97 15.96 -10.43
C VAL A 195 8.19 17.06 -9.38
N LEU A 196 8.76 18.20 -9.78
CA LEU A 196 9.14 19.25 -8.82
C LEU A 196 7.93 19.98 -8.25
N ASP A 197 6.92 20.27 -9.07
CA ASP A 197 5.66 20.89 -8.64
C ASP A 197 4.67 19.81 -8.13
N ALA A 198 5.13 18.56 -8.00
CA ALA A 198 4.38 17.42 -7.51
C ALA A 198 3.09 17.14 -8.29
N GLY A 199 3.08 17.41 -9.55
CA GLY A 199 1.90 17.22 -10.39
C GLY A 199 1.44 15.77 -10.49
N HIS A 200 2.37 14.82 -10.46
CA HIS A 200 2.07 13.39 -10.47
C HIS A 200 3.07 12.56 -9.68
N SER A 201 4.05 13.18 -9.05
CA SER A 201 5.04 12.48 -8.26
C SER A 201 4.57 12.29 -6.82
N TYR A 202 4.78 11.10 -6.29
CA TYR A 202 4.67 10.83 -4.85
C TYR A 202 5.93 11.21 -4.08
N GLY A 203 6.82 12.01 -4.69
CA GLY A 203 8.07 12.45 -4.08
C GLY A 203 7.87 13.40 -2.89
N PRO A 204 8.93 13.70 -2.13
CA PRO A 204 8.90 14.54 -0.92
C PRO A 204 8.71 16.04 -1.19
N GLY A 205 8.21 16.43 -2.35
CA GLY A 205 7.96 17.82 -2.71
C GLY A 205 6.70 18.40 -2.05
N PRO A 206 6.57 19.75 -1.98
CA PRO A 206 5.50 20.42 -1.25
C PRO A 206 4.07 20.21 -1.79
N GLY A 207 3.88 19.45 -2.83
CA GLY A 207 2.58 19.03 -3.36
C GLY A 207 2.48 17.55 -3.64
N GLY A 208 3.56 16.80 -3.46
CA GLY A 208 3.56 15.35 -3.58
C GLY A 208 2.59 14.75 -2.58
N LEU A 209 1.86 13.75 -2.96
CA LEU A 209 1.01 12.99 -2.04
C LEU A 209 1.84 12.25 -0.99
N GLY A 210 3.14 12.58 -0.87
CA GLY A 210 4.06 12.31 0.22
C GLY A 210 3.75 11.10 1.09
N ILE A 211 3.13 10.07 0.49
CA ILE A 211 2.84 8.85 1.20
C ILE A 211 4.16 8.12 1.31
N ASN A 212 4.86 8.37 2.38
CA ASN A 212 5.95 7.52 2.77
C ASN A 212 5.34 6.20 3.24
N TRP A 213 5.10 5.29 2.29
CA TRP A 213 4.49 4.00 2.55
C TRP A 213 5.30 3.15 3.53
N GLU A 214 6.60 3.32 3.59
CA GLU A 214 7.41 2.66 4.62
C GLU A 214 7.07 3.16 6.03
N ARG A 215 6.72 4.43 6.15
CA ARG A 215 6.24 5.00 7.41
C ARG A 215 4.76 4.79 7.61
N ASN A 216 4.00 4.75 6.54
CA ASN A 216 2.54 4.84 6.55
C ASN A 216 1.85 3.49 6.44
N ILE A 217 2.43 2.53 5.72
CA ILE A 217 2.08 1.13 5.90
C ILE A 217 2.85 0.66 7.14
N GLY A 218 2.44 1.14 8.28
CA GLY A 218 2.97 0.72 9.58
C GLY A 218 2.63 -0.72 9.93
N VAL A 219 2.36 -1.53 8.92
CA VAL A 219 2.07 -2.95 9.07
C VAL A 219 3.38 -3.66 9.23
N PRO A 220 3.71 -4.14 10.42
CA PRO A 220 4.93 -4.89 10.66
C PRO A 220 5.09 -6.04 9.64
N HIS A 221 3.98 -6.66 9.25
CA HIS A 221 3.94 -7.76 8.31
C HIS A 221 4.28 -7.36 6.88
N TYR A 222 3.86 -6.19 6.40
CA TYR A 222 4.20 -5.74 5.06
C TYR A 222 5.71 -5.51 4.90
N LYS A 223 6.35 -4.85 5.88
CA LYS A 223 7.81 -4.66 5.92
C LYS A 223 8.59 -5.98 6.04
N GLN A 224 7.96 -7.02 6.54
CA GLN A 224 8.54 -8.36 6.66
C GLN A 224 8.35 -9.20 5.40
N MET A 225 7.51 -8.77 4.47
CA MET A 225 7.33 -9.47 3.21
C MET A 225 8.59 -9.41 2.34
N PRO A 226 8.90 -10.46 1.60
CA PRO A 226 9.95 -10.41 0.61
C PRO A 226 9.70 -9.25 -0.36
N ARG A 227 10.75 -8.47 -0.67
CA ARG A 227 10.63 -7.29 -1.53
C ARG A 227 9.88 -7.55 -2.83
N LYS A 228 10.13 -8.70 -3.48
CA LYS A 228 9.41 -9.06 -4.71
C LYS A 228 7.91 -9.22 -4.51
N VAL A 229 7.47 -9.63 -3.32
CA VAL A 229 6.05 -9.70 -2.98
C VAL A 229 5.48 -8.30 -2.78
N MET A 230 6.22 -7.41 -2.11
CA MET A 230 5.84 -6.00 -2.00
C MET A 230 5.75 -5.32 -3.37
N GLU A 231 6.72 -5.60 -4.27
CA GLU A 231 6.73 -5.11 -5.65
C GLU A 231 5.54 -5.58 -6.48
N MET A 232 4.91 -6.70 -6.12
CA MET A 232 3.68 -7.21 -6.73
C MET A 232 2.41 -6.71 -6.04
N GLY A 233 2.56 -6.14 -4.84
CA GLY A 233 1.48 -5.54 -4.06
C GLY A 233 1.44 -4.02 -4.21
N CYS A 234 1.32 -3.31 -3.09
CA CYS A 234 1.19 -1.83 -3.06
C CYS A 234 2.35 -1.12 -3.76
N ASP A 235 3.57 -1.64 -3.66
CA ASP A 235 4.75 -1.06 -4.32
C ASP A 235 4.71 -1.17 -5.85
N ALA A 236 3.80 -1.98 -6.38
CA ALA A 236 3.59 -2.03 -7.83
C ALA A 236 3.17 -0.66 -8.38
N CYS A 237 2.37 0.07 -7.62
CA CYS A 237 1.84 1.38 -7.99
C CYS A 237 2.43 2.52 -7.16
N HIS A 238 2.73 2.24 -5.88
CA HIS A 238 3.16 3.23 -4.90
C HIS A 238 4.66 3.15 -4.55
N ALA A 239 5.46 2.43 -5.34
CA ALA A 239 6.90 2.39 -5.11
C ALA A 239 7.49 3.80 -5.15
N GLN A 240 8.03 4.21 -4.02
CA GLN A 240 8.64 5.53 -3.87
C GLN A 240 10.10 5.55 -4.30
N ALA A 241 10.51 6.70 -4.78
CA ALA A 241 11.91 7.08 -4.73
C ALA A 241 12.36 7.01 -3.27
N GLY A 242 13.33 6.18 -2.96
CA GLY A 242 13.88 6.05 -1.61
C GLY A 242 13.41 4.83 -0.80
N ALA A 243 12.43 4.07 -1.25
CA ALA A 243 12.01 2.85 -0.58
C ALA A 243 12.98 1.66 -0.77
N THR A 244 13.97 1.81 -1.60
CA THR A 244 14.91 0.75 -1.91
C THR A 244 16.31 1.14 -1.46
N ASP A 245 16.83 0.45 -0.46
CA ASP A 245 18.27 0.48 -0.10
C ASP A 245 19.13 -0.17 -1.21
N ASP A 246 18.73 -0.03 -2.47
CA ASP A 246 19.48 -0.52 -3.61
C ASP A 246 20.67 0.40 -3.89
N LYS A 247 21.69 0.26 -3.08
CA LYS A 247 22.99 0.82 -3.35
C LYS A 247 23.81 -0.22 -4.12
N TYR A 248 24.30 0.15 -5.27
CA TYR A 248 25.29 -0.66 -5.95
C TYR A 248 26.64 0.05 -5.99
N TRP A 249 27.71 -0.73 -5.94
CA TRP A 249 29.05 -0.20 -6.12
C TRP A 249 29.29 0.10 -7.60
N SER A 250 29.55 1.35 -7.94
CA SER A 250 29.97 1.74 -9.29
C SER A 250 31.47 1.67 -9.40
N GLU A 251 31.96 0.82 -10.27
CA GLU A 251 33.39 0.71 -10.55
C GLU A 251 34.00 1.96 -11.19
N ASP A 252 33.18 2.66 -12.01
CA ASP A 252 33.59 3.92 -12.65
C ASP A 252 33.73 5.05 -11.67
N GLN A 253 32.75 5.20 -10.77
CA GLN A 253 32.70 6.31 -9.83
C GLN A 253 33.37 5.99 -8.50
N LYS A 254 33.84 4.73 -8.31
CA LYS A 254 34.47 4.24 -7.07
C LYS A 254 33.66 4.60 -5.81
N LYS A 255 32.33 4.54 -5.92
CA LYS A 255 31.41 4.84 -4.81
C LYS A 255 30.13 4.02 -4.92
N TYR A 256 29.44 3.91 -3.80
CA TYR A 256 28.07 3.39 -3.82
C TYR A 256 27.12 4.43 -4.43
N ILE A 257 26.40 4.03 -5.48
CA ILE A 257 25.33 4.81 -6.09
C ILE A 257 24.04 4.38 -5.46
N ASP A 258 23.34 5.36 -4.91
CA ASP A 258 21.99 5.18 -4.38
C ASP A 258 21.01 5.17 -5.55
N THR A 259 20.42 4.02 -5.81
CA THR A 259 19.35 3.88 -6.82
C THR A 259 17.96 4.08 -6.22
N SER A 260 17.88 4.43 -4.94
CA SER A 260 16.63 4.68 -4.26
C SER A 260 15.85 5.86 -4.85
N SER A 261 16.56 6.80 -5.50
CA SER A 261 15.94 7.91 -6.24
C SER A 261 15.39 7.51 -7.61
N LEU A 262 15.64 6.27 -8.06
CA LEU A 262 15.13 5.77 -9.33
C LEU A 262 13.68 5.32 -9.14
N THR A 263 12.75 6.19 -9.37
CA THR A 263 11.32 5.86 -9.38
C THR A 263 11.03 4.94 -10.56
N TYR A 264 11.02 3.66 -10.29
CA TYR A 264 10.92 2.65 -11.33
C TYR A 264 9.51 2.55 -11.95
N ARG A 265 8.47 2.96 -11.23
CA ARG A 265 7.08 2.70 -11.65
C ARG A 265 6.20 3.92 -11.78
N ASN A 266 6.51 5.02 -11.10
CA ASN A 266 5.67 6.21 -11.07
C ASN A 266 6.22 7.37 -11.89
N GLY A 267 7.33 7.15 -12.58
CA GLY A 267 7.95 8.15 -13.40
C GLY A 267 7.39 8.25 -14.81
N CYS A 268 8.10 8.96 -15.65
CA CYS A 268 7.73 9.22 -17.05
C CYS A 268 7.35 7.94 -17.81
N ILE A 269 8.04 6.83 -17.50
CA ILE A 269 7.84 5.52 -18.15
C ILE A 269 6.55 4.80 -17.75
N ALA A 270 5.84 5.26 -16.74
CA ALA A 270 4.53 4.70 -16.39
C ALA A 270 3.50 4.96 -17.49
N CYS A 271 3.57 6.15 -18.11
CA CYS A 271 2.70 6.54 -19.21
C CYS A 271 3.39 6.46 -20.58
N HIS A 272 4.70 6.73 -20.63
CA HIS A 272 5.50 6.68 -21.85
C HIS A 272 6.29 5.37 -21.90
N THR A 273 5.65 4.30 -22.33
CA THR A 273 6.26 2.97 -22.32
C THR A 273 7.57 2.94 -23.09
N ARG A 274 8.61 2.53 -22.40
CA ARG A 274 9.93 2.30 -22.96
C ARG A 274 9.87 1.10 -23.93
N HIS A 275 10.49 1.10 -25.02
CA HIS A 275 11.43 2.06 -25.61
C HIS A 275 10.79 2.80 -26.77
N SER A 276 9.50 2.57 -27.04
CA SER A 276 8.74 3.26 -28.08
C SER A 276 8.43 4.71 -27.72
N PHE A 277 8.25 5.00 -26.43
CA PHE A 277 7.83 6.31 -25.90
C PHE A 277 6.63 6.88 -26.67
N ASN A 278 5.67 6.00 -26.96
CA ASN A 278 4.55 6.32 -27.83
C ASN A 278 3.57 7.29 -27.13
N LEU A 279 3.27 8.39 -27.80
CA LEU A 279 2.33 9.40 -27.30
C LEU A 279 0.87 8.95 -27.44
N GLU A 280 0.55 8.09 -28.39
CA GLU A 280 -0.77 7.49 -28.51
C GLU A 280 -1.14 6.71 -27.26
N GLU A 281 -0.23 5.83 -26.83
CA GLU A 281 -0.40 5.03 -25.61
C GLU A 281 -0.61 5.91 -24.37
N ALA A 282 0.22 6.94 -24.20
CA ALA A 282 0.12 7.87 -23.09
C ALA A 282 -1.18 8.70 -23.03
N ARG A 283 -1.93 8.79 -24.15
CA ARG A 283 -3.20 9.51 -24.25
C ARG A 283 -4.42 8.62 -24.00
N LYS A 284 -4.25 7.31 -24.06
CA LYS A 284 -5.31 6.33 -23.83
C LYS A 284 -5.54 6.10 -22.33
N PRO A 285 -6.75 5.78 -21.90
CA PRO A 285 -7.05 5.46 -20.50
C PRO A 285 -6.21 4.32 -19.95
N GLU A 286 -5.77 3.39 -20.80
CA GLU A 286 -4.97 2.22 -20.42
C GLU A 286 -3.59 2.59 -19.85
N ALA A 287 -3.04 3.75 -20.22
CA ALA A 287 -1.80 4.24 -19.60
C ALA A 287 -1.98 4.56 -18.11
N CYS A 288 -3.17 4.95 -17.70
CA CYS A 288 -3.50 5.27 -16.31
C CYS A 288 -3.94 4.04 -15.53
N TYR A 289 -4.54 3.07 -16.21
CA TYR A 289 -5.12 1.87 -15.64
C TYR A 289 -4.15 1.07 -14.75
N THR A 290 -2.90 0.98 -15.14
CA THR A 290 -1.90 0.19 -14.40
C THR A 290 -1.72 0.58 -12.94
N CYS A 291 -2.13 1.80 -12.57
CA CYS A 291 -2.05 2.32 -11.21
C CYS A 291 -3.40 2.84 -10.70
N HIS A 292 -4.23 3.41 -11.56
CA HIS A 292 -5.53 4.01 -11.18
C HIS A 292 -6.66 3.00 -11.32
N MET A 293 -6.57 1.90 -10.57
CA MET A 293 -7.50 0.78 -10.55
C MET A 293 -7.61 0.19 -9.15
N GLY A 294 -8.57 -0.69 -8.98
CA GLY A 294 -8.70 -1.49 -7.77
C GLY A 294 -9.70 -0.93 -6.75
N PRO A 295 -9.76 -1.55 -5.57
CA PRO A 295 -10.87 -1.29 -4.65
C PRO A 295 -10.84 0.09 -4.00
N ASP A 296 -9.66 0.70 -3.88
CA ASP A 296 -9.45 1.97 -3.17
C ASP A 296 -9.50 3.20 -4.08
N HIS A 297 -9.18 3.06 -5.37
CA HIS A 297 -9.25 4.16 -6.33
C HIS A 297 -9.59 3.70 -7.75
N PRO A 298 -10.78 3.14 -7.97
CA PRO A 298 -11.23 2.55 -9.23
C PRO A 298 -11.55 3.64 -10.27
N ASN A 299 -10.56 4.48 -10.58
CA ASN A 299 -10.77 5.60 -11.49
C ASN A 299 -11.01 5.12 -12.92
N TYR A 300 -10.23 4.10 -13.34
CA TYR A 300 -10.37 3.52 -14.67
C TYR A 300 -11.71 2.79 -14.82
N GLU A 301 -12.07 1.94 -13.88
CA GLU A 301 -13.31 1.18 -13.89
C GLU A 301 -14.52 2.13 -13.85
N SER A 302 -14.46 3.17 -13.05
CA SER A 302 -15.50 4.21 -12.99
C SER A 302 -15.61 4.96 -14.31
N TYR A 303 -14.47 5.32 -14.94
CA TYR A 303 -14.49 5.95 -16.25
C TYR A 303 -15.09 5.00 -17.31
N MET A 304 -14.66 3.74 -17.34
CA MET A 304 -15.10 2.76 -18.35
C MET A 304 -16.60 2.45 -18.24
N SER A 305 -17.18 2.46 -17.04
CA SER A 305 -18.62 2.28 -16.81
C SER A 305 -19.45 3.58 -17.01
N SER A 306 -18.79 4.71 -17.24
CA SER A 306 -19.45 5.97 -17.56
C SER A 306 -19.87 6.04 -19.04
N LYS A 307 -20.71 7.04 -19.37
CA LYS A 307 -21.02 7.32 -20.77
C LYS A 307 -19.81 7.73 -21.60
N HIS A 308 -18.84 8.44 -20.96
CA HIS A 308 -17.59 8.79 -21.62
C HIS A 308 -16.78 7.54 -21.99
N GLY A 309 -16.61 6.61 -21.07
CA GLY A 309 -15.92 5.36 -21.30
C GLY A 309 -16.62 4.47 -22.33
N SER A 310 -17.95 4.39 -22.28
CA SER A 310 -18.73 3.63 -23.27
C SER A 310 -18.51 4.14 -24.70
N ILE A 311 -18.45 5.47 -24.89
CA ILE A 311 -18.16 6.07 -26.20
C ILE A 311 -16.72 5.80 -26.62
N TYR A 312 -15.76 5.89 -25.66
CA TYR A 312 -14.37 5.55 -25.93
C TYR A 312 -14.22 4.10 -26.43
N VAL A 313 -14.84 3.14 -25.75
CA VAL A 313 -14.82 1.72 -26.14
C VAL A 313 -15.41 1.53 -27.55
N ALA A 314 -16.50 2.20 -27.81
CA ALA A 314 -17.21 2.04 -29.11
C ALA A 314 -16.45 2.68 -30.27
N ARG A 315 -15.81 3.82 -30.08
CA ARG A 315 -15.31 4.68 -31.16
C ARG A 315 -13.82 4.98 -31.11
N GLY A 316 -13.16 4.84 -29.96
CA GLY A 316 -11.76 5.26 -29.73
C GLY A 316 -10.76 4.64 -30.70
N LYS A 317 -11.03 3.43 -31.21
CA LYS A 317 -10.19 2.78 -32.22
C LYS A 317 -10.09 3.54 -33.55
N ASN A 318 -11.07 4.40 -33.83
CA ASN A 318 -11.16 5.17 -35.06
C ASN A 318 -10.63 6.60 -34.91
N TRP A 319 -10.16 6.99 -33.71
CA TRP A 319 -9.69 8.34 -33.48
C TRP A 319 -8.27 8.53 -34.03
N ASP A 320 -7.98 9.76 -34.43
CA ASP A 320 -6.59 10.16 -34.73
C ASP A 320 -5.81 10.41 -33.45
N TRP A 321 -5.06 9.43 -33.02
CA TRP A 321 -4.22 9.47 -31.84
C TRP A 321 -2.89 10.22 -32.06
N SER A 322 -2.55 10.55 -33.32
CA SER A 322 -1.31 11.29 -33.62
C SER A 322 -1.40 12.77 -33.26
N GLN A 323 -2.62 13.33 -33.22
CA GLN A 323 -2.81 14.74 -32.88
C GLN A 323 -2.37 15.06 -31.45
N PRO A 324 -1.73 16.22 -31.23
CA PRO A 324 -1.48 16.72 -29.89
C PRO A 324 -2.77 16.84 -29.08
N LEU A 325 -2.72 16.52 -27.79
CA LEU A 325 -3.91 16.53 -26.92
C LEU A 325 -4.65 17.89 -26.96
N ALA A 326 -3.92 19.00 -27.03
CA ALA A 326 -4.52 20.33 -27.15
C ALA A 326 -5.35 20.55 -28.44
N GLN A 327 -5.09 19.76 -29.48
CA GLN A 327 -5.77 19.82 -30.79
C GLN A 327 -6.74 18.65 -30.99
N ALA A 328 -6.77 17.70 -30.05
CA ALA A 328 -7.61 16.51 -30.16
C ALA A 328 -9.11 16.88 -30.24
N ARG A 329 -9.81 16.23 -31.17
CA ARG A 329 -11.25 16.40 -31.41
C ARG A 329 -11.94 15.05 -31.32
N TRP A 330 -11.77 14.39 -30.19
CA TRP A 330 -12.41 13.10 -29.96
C TRP A 330 -13.86 13.27 -29.52
N ASP A 331 -14.69 12.26 -29.79
CA ASP A 331 -16.11 12.26 -29.43
C ASP A 331 -16.37 12.30 -27.92
N THR A 332 -15.36 11.94 -27.13
CA THR A 332 -15.42 11.95 -25.66
C THR A 332 -14.03 12.18 -25.06
N PRO A 333 -13.93 12.73 -23.85
CA PRO A 333 -12.64 12.90 -23.19
C PRO A 333 -12.08 11.56 -22.69
N THR A 334 -10.75 11.44 -22.70
CA THR A 334 -10.00 10.39 -21.96
C THR A 334 -9.51 10.92 -20.62
N CYS A 335 -8.87 10.06 -19.81
CA CYS A 335 -8.20 10.49 -18.58
C CYS A 335 -7.24 11.67 -18.83
N ALA A 336 -6.38 11.52 -19.85
CA ALA A 336 -5.45 12.58 -20.25
C ALA A 336 -6.18 13.87 -20.67
N TYR A 337 -7.31 13.75 -21.38
CA TYR A 337 -8.07 14.93 -21.80
C TYR A 337 -8.63 15.71 -20.60
N CYS A 338 -9.21 15.03 -19.61
CA CYS A 338 -9.71 15.70 -18.41
C CYS A 338 -8.59 16.22 -17.50
N HIS A 339 -7.53 15.44 -17.29
CA HIS A 339 -6.53 15.74 -16.29
C HIS A 339 -5.32 16.51 -16.79
N MET A 340 -4.94 16.37 -18.05
CA MET A 340 -3.74 17.00 -18.62
C MET A 340 -4.05 18.18 -19.56
N LEU A 341 -5.23 18.22 -20.20
CA LEU A 341 -5.58 19.38 -21.01
C LEU A 341 -5.86 20.59 -20.12
N TYR A 342 -5.20 21.70 -20.41
CA TYR A 342 -5.46 22.99 -19.82
C TYR A 342 -6.13 23.89 -20.85
N VAL A 343 -7.24 24.52 -20.46
CA VAL A 343 -7.96 25.50 -21.26
C VAL A 343 -7.93 26.82 -20.51
N ALA A 344 -7.23 27.80 -21.07
CA ALA A 344 -7.15 29.15 -20.51
C ALA A 344 -8.50 29.90 -20.61
N PRO A 345 -8.69 31.01 -19.86
CA PRO A 345 -9.92 31.81 -19.96
C PRO A 345 -10.22 32.34 -21.36
N ASP A 346 -9.21 32.57 -22.17
CA ASP A 346 -9.32 33.01 -23.58
C ASP A 346 -9.59 31.86 -24.57
N GLY A 347 -9.72 30.61 -24.06
CA GLY A 347 -9.94 29.41 -24.88
C GLY A 347 -8.66 28.78 -25.41
N THR A 348 -7.49 29.34 -25.18
CA THR A 348 -6.21 28.75 -25.58
C THR A 348 -5.99 27.42 -24.88
N ARG A 349 -5.60 26.40 -25.66
CA ARG A 349 -5.39 25.04 -25.15
C ARG A 349 -3.91 24.69 -25.07
N SER A 350 -3.51 24.09 -23.98
CA SER A 350 -2.17 23.56 -23.77
C SER A 350 -2.22 22.25 -22.99
N VAL A 351 -1.07 21.58 -22.85
CA VAL A 351 -0.96 20.33 -22.08
C VAL A 351 -0.07 20.58 -20.89
N SER A 352 -0.55 20.20 -19.71
CA SER A 352 0.20 20.23 -18.47
C SER A 352 0.38 18.81 -17.93
N HIS A 353 1.56 18.51 -17.42
CA HIS A 353 1.86 17.26 -16.71
C HIS A 353 1.58 17.39 -15.20
N ASN A 354 1.02 18.50 -14.74
CA ASN A 354 0.46 18.61 -13.40
C ASN A 354 -0.97 18.06 -13.38
N MET A 355 -1.11 16.75 -13.23
CA MET A 355 -2.39 16.05 -13.22
C MET A 355 -3.22 16.34 -11.96
N SER A 356 -2.58 16.80 -10.88
CA SER A 356 -3.25 17.19 -9.63
C SER A 356 -3.87 18.58 -9.69
N ARG A 357 -3.54 19.37 -10.70
CA ARG A 357 -3.90 20.79 -10.82
C ARG A 357 -5.40 21.06 -10.68
N LYS A 358 -6.25 20.17 -11.22
CA LYS A 358 -7.71 20.33 -11.24
C LYS A 358 -8.42 19.46 -10.20
N ILE A 359 -7.66 18.78 -9.32
CA ILE A 359 -8.22 17.89 -8.30
C ILE A 359 -8.50 18.69 -7.03
N ILE A 360 -9.75 18.70 -6.60
CA ILE A 360 -10.20 19.28 -5.33
C ILE A 360 -10.18 18.24 -4.24
N TRP A 361 -10.80 17.08 -4.52
CA TRP A 361 -10.87 15.97 -3.61
C TRP A 361 -9.64 15.09 -3.81
N GLY A 362 -8.84 14.95 -2.77
CA GLY A 362 -7.75 13.98 -2.75
C GLY A 362 -8.24 12.56 -2.55
N MET A 363 -7.37 11.66 -2.12
CA MET A 363 -7.80 10.31 -1.73
C MET A 363 -8.62 10.39 -0.43
N GLY A 364 -9.94 10.27 -0.57
CA GLY A 364 -10.86 10.00 0.52
C GLY A 364 -10.81 10.94 1.71
N ALA A 365 -10.56 12.23 1.50
CA ALA A 365 -10.51 13.18 2.60
C ALA A 365 -11.84 13.22 3.36
N GLN A 366 -11.93 12.41 4.39
CA GLN A 366 -12.92 12.56 5.44
C GLN A 366 -12.59 13.84 6.21
N PRO A 367 -13.56 14.61 6.68
CA PRO A 367 -13.26 15.72 7.56
C PRO A 367 -12.51 15.23 8.80
N ALA A 368 -11.32 15.76 9.05
CA ALA A 368 -10.50 15.36 10.19
C ALA A 368 -11.21 15.53 11.53
N THR A 369 -12.07 16.53 11.61
CA THR A 369 -12.83 16.92 12.81
C THR A 369 -14.16 16.17 13.00
N GLY A 370 -14.57 15.35 12.02
CA GLY A 370 -15.91 14.78 11.98
C GLY A 370 -16.99 15.76 11.54
N GLU A 371 -16.64 17.01 11.24
CA GLU A 371 -17.55 17.99 10.68
C GLU A 371 -17.53 17.92 9.15
N LEU A 372 -18.72 17.87 8.56
CA LEU A 372 -18.89 17.94 7.12
C LEU A 372 -18.71 19.38 6.65
N LYS A 373 -17.61 19.63 5.92
CA LYS A 373 -17.36 20.93 5.31
C LYS A 373 -17.41 20.80 3.79
N ASP A 374 -18.07 21.76 3.16
CA ASP A 374 -17.99 21.89 1.70
C ASP A 374 -16.62 22.43 1.31
N ILE A 375 -15.75 21.53 0.80
CA ILE A 375 -14.39 21.87 0.42
C ILE A 375 -14.33 22.76 -0.82
N THR A 376 -15.41 22.86 -1.60
CA THR A 376 -15.45 23.66 -2.83
C THR A 376 -15.54 25.16 -2.55
N VAL A 377 -15.87 25.55 -1.34
CA VAL A 377 -16.07 26.94 -0.94
C VAL A 377 -14.77 27.76 -0.89
N THR A 378 -13.59 27.13 -0.80
CA THR A 378 -12.33 27.88 -0.77
C THR A 378 -12.00 28.47 -2.14
N PRO A 379 -11.45 29.73 -2.20
CA PRO A 379 -11.07 30.34 -3.48
C PRO A 379 -10.11 29.49 -4.32
N GLU A 380 -9.20 28.76 -3.65
CA GLU A 380 -8.28 27.84 -4.33
C GLU A 380 -9.03 26.68 -4.98
N ASN A 381 -9.97 26.06 -4.27
CA ASN A 381 -10.75 24.96 -4.80
C ASN A 381 -11.69 25.43 -5.92
N GLU A 382 -12.26 26.63 -5.82
CA GLU A 382 -13.04 27.22 -6.90
C GLU A 382 -12.17 27.49 -8.14
N ALA A 383 -10.93 27.95 -7.98
CA ALA A 383 -10.02 28.09 -9.10
C ALA A 383 -9.75 26.76 -9.81
N LYS A 384 -9.48 25.70 -9.05
CA LYS A 384 -9.32 24.32 -9.59
C LYS A 384 -10.60 23.83 -10.27
N ARG A 385 -11.75 24.08 -9.67
CA ARG A 385 -13.06 23.75 -10.24
C ARG A 385 -13.28 24.45 -11.57
N ASN A 386 -12.99 25.73 -11.65
CA ASN A 386 -13.12 26.53 -12.86
C ASN A 386 -12.20 26.03 -13.99
N GLU A 387 -11.00 25.55 -13.66
CA GLU A 387 -10.13 24.91 -14.64
C GLU A 387 -10.72 23.61 -15.20
N MET A 388 -11.32 22.77 -14.36
CA MET A 388 -12.00 21.56 -14.82
C MET A 388 -13.25 21.90 -15.65
N VAL A 389 -14.04 22.86 -15.20
CA VAL A 389 -15.24 23.31 -15.94
C VAL A 389 -14.86 23.76 -17.34
N ARG A 390 -13.79 24.56 -17.53
CA ARG A 390 -13.34 24.97 -18.86
C ARG A 390 -13.02 23.80 -19.79
N VAL A 391 -12.50 22.70 -19.26
CA VAL A 391 -12.32 21.47 -20.04
C VAL A 391 -13.68 20.89 -20.43
N CYS A 392 -14.64 20.85 -19.52
CA CYS A 392 -16.00 20.36 -19.81
C CYS A 392 -16.69 21.20 -20.89
N LEU A 393 -16.48 22.52 -20.89
CA LEU A 393 -17.08 23.48 -21.85
C LEU A 393 -16.63 23.23 -23.28
N THR A 394 -15.63 22.43 -23.52
CA THR A 394 -15.26 22.01 -24.88
C THR A 394 -16.35 21.18 -25.57
N CYS A 395 -17.27 20.61 -24.79
CA CYS A 395 -18.37 19.75 -25.27
C CYS A 395 -19.72 20.05 -24.60
N HIS A 396 -19.75 20.60 -23.38
CA HIS A 396 -20.97 20.79 -22.58
C HIS A 396 -21.25 22.25 -22.30
N SER A 397 -22.51 22.58 -21.98
CA SER A 397 -22.86 23.89 -21.41
C SER A 397 -22.32 24.04 -19.99
N GLU A 398 -22.13 25.28 -19.55
CA GLU A 398 -21.64 25.58 -18.21
C GLU A 398 -22.58 25.07 -17.12
N ASP A 399 -23.89 25.28 -17.28
CA ASP A 399 -24.90 24.79 -16.33
C ASP A 399 -24.84 23.28 -16.16
N LYS A 400 -24.66 22.54 -17.26
CA LYS A 400 -24.51 21.08 -17.19
C LYS A 400 -23.24 20.67 -16.46
N ALA A 401 -22.11 21.31 -16.79
CA ALA A 401 -20.83 20.98 -16.17
C ALA A 401 -20.83 21.30 -14.68
N ARG A 402 -21.24 22.50 -14.30
CA ARG A 402 -21.30 22.92 -12.89
C ARG A 402 -22.35 22.15 -12.11
N GLY A 403 -23.54 21.96 -12.69
CA GLY A 403 -24.63 21.21 -12.05
C GLY A 403 -24.21 19.77 -11.72
N TYR A 404 -23.52 19.11 -12.68
CA TYR A 404 -23.03 17.76 -12.44
C TYR A 404 -21.97 17.69 -11.33
N LEU A 405 -20.97 18.56 -11.37
CA LEU A 405 -19.93 18.59 -10.36
C LEU A 405 -20.48 18.92 -8.95
N LYS A 406 -21.50 19.81 -8.88
CA LYS A 406 -22.20 20.08 -7.62
C LYS A 406 -22.95 18.84 -7.11
N SER A 407 -23.56 18.07 -8.00
CA SER A 407 -24.22 16.81 -7.63
C SER A 407 -23.21 15.78 -7.14
N ALA A 408 -22.02 15.71 -7.75
CA ALA A 408 -20.95 14.82 -7.33
C ALA A 408 -20.40 15.22 -5.92
N ASP A 409 -20.26 16.53 -5.65
CA ASP A 409 -19.89 17.04 -4.33
C ASP A 409 -20.94 16.62 -3.28
N ALA A 410 -22.23 16.81 -3.56
CA ALA A 410 -23.31 16.44 -2.65
C ALA A 410 -23.33 14.93 -2.39
N HIS A 411 -23.09 14.11 -3.43
CA HIS A 411 -23.00 12.67 -3.30
C HIS A 411 -21.83 12.24 -2.39
N LYS A 412 -20.66 12.85 -2.57
CA LYS A 412 -19.51 12.60 -1.70
C LYS A 412 -19.82 12.96 -0.25
N LEU A 413 -20.39 14.15 0.00
CA LEU A 413 -20.73 14.59 1.35
C LEU A 413 -21.74 13.66 2.02
N ALA A 414 -22.70 13.14 1.26
CA ALA A 414 -23.65 12.16 1.78
C ALA A 414 -22.96 10.85 2.22
N GLY A 415 -22.01 10.36 1.42
CA GLY A 415 -21.20 9.20 1.79
C GLY A 415 -20.31 9.46 3.00
N ASP A 416 -19.66 10.62 3.04
CA ASP A 416 -18.82 11.04 4.17
C ASP A 416 -19.60 11.11 5.48
N ALA A 417 -20.87 11.55 5.45
CA ALA A 417 -21.72 11.60 6.63
C ALA A 417 -21.91 10.21 7.27
N LEU A 418 -22.13 9.19 6.44
CA LEU A 418 -22.26 7.81 6.92
C LEU A 418 -20.97 7.28 7.53
N VAL A 419 -19.84 7.60 6.93
CA VAL A 419 -18.52 7.21 7.46
C VAL A 419 -18.23 7.94 8.79
N VAL A 420 -18.60 9.21 8.91
CA VAL A 420 -18.49 9.96 10.18
C VAL A 420 -19.35 9.33 11.27
N GLU A 421 -20.56 8.87 10.95
CA GLU A 421 -21.40 8.14 11.89
C GLU A 421 -20.74 6.84 12.35
N ALA A 422 -20.26 6.01 11.42
CA ALA A 422 -19.55 4.77 11.74
C ALA A 422 -18.34 5.02 12.65
N ARG A 423 -17.55 6.06 12.33
CA ARG A 423 -16.43 6.50 13.16
C ARG A 423 -16.87 6.87 14.59
N GLY A 424 -17.98 7.57 14.73
CA GLY A 424 -18.55 7.90 16.04
C GLY A 424 -18.92 6.65 16.85
N ILE A 425 -19.47 5.62 16.20
CA ILE A 425 -19.78 4.34 16.84
C ILE A 425 -18.51 3.67 17.35
N LEU A 426 -17.46 3.55 16.52
CA LEU A 426 -16.20 2.96 16.92
C LEU A 426 -15.54 3.74 18.08
N ALA A 427 -15.52 5.05 18.01
CA ALA A 427 -15.01 5.90 19.09
C ALA A 427 -15.75 5.67 20.42
N GLY A 428 -17.06 5.46 20.36
CA GLY A 428 -17.88 5.06 21.51
C GLY A 428 -17.44 3.71 22.08
N LEU A 429 -17.28 2.69 21.23
CA LEU A 429 -16.86 1.35 21.65
C LEU A 429 -15.46 1.33 22.29
N TYR A 430 -14.51 2.12 21.78
CA TYR A 430 -13.21 2.31 22.41
C TYR A 430 -13.33 2.93 23.81
N LYS A 431 -14.13 3.99 23.91
CA LYS A 431 -14.40 4.67 25.19
C LYS A 431 -15.09 3.74 26.20
N GLU A 432 -15.97 2.88 25.72
CA GLU A 432 -16.67 1.86 26.52
C GLU A 432 -15.74 0.68 26.88
N GLY A 433 -14.54 0.57 26.29
CA GLY A 433 -13.61 -0.53 26.48
C GLY A 433 -14.05 -1.85 25.87
N LEU A 434 -14.99 -1.80 24.91
CA LEU A 434 -15.54 -2.98 24.24
C LEU A 434 -14.65 -3.48 23.09
N ILE A 435 -13.91 -2.60 22.50
CA ILE A 435 -12.82 -2.93 21.57
C ILE A 435 -11.52 -2.37 22.12
N ARG A 436 -10.44 -3.09 21.89
CA ARG A 436 -9.11 -2.72 22.35
C ARG A 436 -8.28 -2.29 21.15
N PRO A 437 -7.38 -1.31 21.34
CA PRO A 437 -6.40 -0.98 20.32
C PRO A 437 -5.63 -2.23 19.92
N SER A 438 -5.36 -2.38 18.62
CA SER A 438 -4.55 -3.49 18.12
C SER A 438 -3.17 -3.51 18.79
N HIS A 439 -2.63 -4.71 19.03
CA HIS A 439 -1.37 -4.91 19.74
C HIS A 439 -0.14 -4.44 18.94
N GLY A 440 -0.28 -4.21 17.65
CA GLY A 440 0.73 -3.61 16.82
C GLY A 440 0.73 -2.10 17.03
N GLN A 441 1.50 -1.60 17.99
CA GLN A 441 1.74 -0.17 18.15
C GLN A 441 2.19 0.42 16.82
N ILE A 442 1.25 1.00 16.13
CA ILE A 442 1.57 1.93 15.09
C ILE A 442 1.75 3.25 15.80
N SER A 443 3.01 3.58 15.97
CA SER A 443 3.39 4.79 16.63
C SER A 443 2.64 5.97 16.00
N ALA A 444 1.98 6.74 16.85
CA ALA A 444 1.46 8.06 16.52
C ALA A 444 2.54 8.79 15.72
N GLY A 445 2.20 9.30 14.56
CA GLY A 445 3.14 10.04 13.71
C GLY A 445 3.40 9.42 12.34
N LEU A 446 2.76 8.31 11.99
CA LEU A 446 2.96 7.66 10.69
C LEU A 446 2.25 8.33 9.52
N LEU A 447 1.30 9.22 9.79
CA LEU A 447 0.60 9.99 8.76
C LEU A 447 0.67 11.49 9.11
N PRO A 448 1.68 12.22 8.65
CA PRO A 448 1.65 13.66 8.73
C PRO A 448 0.64 14.20 7.72
N GLY A 449 -0.45 14.77 8.22
CA GLY A 449 -1.38 15.55 7.43
C GLY A 449 -2.84 15.14 7.56
N PRO A 450 -3.75 16.08 7.25
CA PRO A 450 -5.19 15.92 7.45
C PRO A 450 -5.86 14.95 6.46
N ARG A 451 -5.11 14.26 5.62
CA ARG A 451 -5.65 13.47 4.50
C ARG A 451 -6.06 12.06 4.87
N PHE A 452 -5.48 11.51 5.94
CA PHE A 452 -5.90 10.22 6.48
C PHE A 452 -6.28 10.46 7.93
N THR A 453 -7.54 10.75 8.14
CA THR A 453 -8.04 10.95 9.49
C THR A 453 -7.95 9.66 10.24
N ALA A 454 -6.96 9.58 11.06
CA ALA A 454 -6.93 8.65 12.15
C ALA A 454 -8.23 8.79 12.96
N ILE A 455 -8.73 7.68 13.47
CA ILE A 455 -9.73 7.74 14.54
C ILE A 455 -8.98 8.32 15.73
N GLU A 456 -9.31 9.56 16.10
CA GLU A 456 -8.83 10.12 17.36
C GLU A 456 -9.52 9.37 18.48
N LEU A 457 -8.75 8.58 19.18
CA LEU A 457 -9.22 7.90 20.36
C LEU A 457 -8.94 8.78 21.59
N PRO A 458 -9.86 8.82 22.57
CA PRO A 458 -9.61 9.55 23.80
C PRO A 458 -8.41 8.95 24.55
N GLY A 459 -7.43 9.79 24.90
CA GLY A 459 -6.22 9.38 25.61
C GLY A 459 -5.05 9.01 24.70
N ASP A 460 -3.98 8.47 25.28
CA ASP A 460 -2.73 8.08 24.60
C ASP A 460 -2.86 6.87 23.65
N VAL A 461 -4.05 6.58 23.19
CA VAL A 461 -4.27 5.50 22.25
C VAL A 461 -3.76 5.93 20.89
N ALA A 462 -2.82 5.19 20.35
CA ALA A 462 -2.20 5.44 19.08
C ALA A 462 -3.25 5.66 17.98
N GLN A 463 -3.04 6.69 17.17
CA GLN A 463 -3.88 6.94 16.01
C GLN A 463 -3.77 5.76 15.06
N HIS A 464 -4.88 5.09 14.79
CA HIS A 464 -4.92 4.03 13.80
C HIS A 464 -4.92 4.64 12.39
N SER A 465 -3.93 4.29 11.61
CA SER A 465 -4.00 4.53 10.18
C SER A 465 -5.04 3.57 9.56
N PRO A 466 -5.73 3.96 8.49
CA PRO A 466 -6.63 3.05 7.77
C PRO A 466 -5.98 1.72 7.40
N THR A 467 -4.70 1.75 7.03
CA THR A 467 -3.94 0.54 6.67
C THR A 467 -3.59 -0.33 7.88
N SER A 468 -3.48 0.22 9.08
CA SER A 468 -3.28 -0.56 10.29
C SER A 468 -4.53 -1.32 10.71
N LEU A 469 -5.68 -0.75 10.43
CA LEU A 469 -6.97 -1.37 10.70
C LEU A 469 -7.22 -2.65 9.87
N TYR A 470 -6.41 -2.93 8.86
CA TYR A 470 -6.60 -4.11 8.00
C TYR A 470 -6.00 -5.40 8.57
N TYR A 471 -4.97 -5.34 9.43
CA TYR A 471 -4.15 -6.52 9.74
C TYR A 471 -4.27 -7.07 11.15
N ASP A 472 -4.54 -6.24 12.14
CA ASP A 472 -4.49 -6.66 13.54
C ASP A 472 -5.58 -5.95 14.36
N VAL A 473 -6.82 -6.12 13.93
CA VAL A 473 -7.97 -5.38 14.45
C VAL A 473 -9.18 -6.30 14.61
N SER A 474 -10.14 -5.83 15.39
CA SER A 474 -11.42 -6.50 15.56
C SER A 474 -12.23 -6.51 14.24
N PRO A 475 -13.17 -7.46 14.09
CA PRO A 475 -14.03 -7.51 12.90
C PRO A 475 -14.74 -6.19 12.59
N ILE A 476 -15.26 -5.49 13.60
CA ILE A 476 -15.96 -4.22 13.41
C ILE A 476 -15.04 -3.09 12.93
N GLU A 477 -13.77 -3.08 13.37
CA GLU A 477 -12.77 -2.13 12.88
C GLU A 477 -12.44 -2.41 11.42
N ARG A 478 -12.37 -3.67 11.05
CA ARG A 478 -12.16 -4.09 9.67
C ARG A 478 -13.32 -3.68 8.78
N GLU A 479 -14.54 -3.87 9.24
CA GLU A 479 -15.76 -3.44 8.55
C GLU A 479 -15.75 -1.92 8.30
N TYR A 480 -15.33 -1.14 9.31
CA TYR A 480 -15.14 0.30 9.15
C TYR A 480 -14.05 0.63 8.12
N PHE A 481 -12.95 -0.13 8.12
CA PHE A 481 -11.89 0.06 7.12
C PHE A 481 -12.41 -0.17 5.70
N ASP A 482 -13.11 -1.27 5.48
CA ASP A 482 -13.67 -1.62 4.17
C ASP A 482 -14.71 -0.56 3.72
N MET A 483 -15.55 -0.08 4.64
CA MET A 483 -16.47 1.02 4.43
C MET A 483 -15.75 2.30 3.97
N PHE A 484 -14.75 2.71 4.72
CA PHE A 484 -14.05 3.98 4.51
C PHE A 484 -13.11 3.92 3.32
N PHE A 485 -12.23 2.89 3.28
CA PHE A 485 -11.11 2.86 2.35
C PHE A 485 -11.48 2.27 0.99
N PHE A 486 -12.50 1.44 0.93
CA PHE A 486 -12.96 0.88 -0.34
C PHE A 486 -14.29 1.48 -0.79
N SER A 487 -15.35 1.30 -0.03
CA SER A 487 -16.69 1.59 -0.52
C SER A 487 -16.98 3.10 -0.65
N ALA A 488 -16.56 3.91 0.33
CA ALA A 488 -16.68 5.36 0.22
C ALA A 488 -15.79 5.95 -0.89
N LEU A 489 -14.58 5.37 -1.12
CA LEU A 489 -13.73 5.78 -2.22
C LEU A 489 -14.34 5.44 -3.58
N LYS A 490 -14.88 4.24 -3.75
CA LYS A 490 -15.64 3.86 -4.95
C LYS A 490 -16.79 4.81 -5.22
N SER A 491 -17.56 5.14 -4.17
CA SER A 491 -18.71 6.01 -4.26
C SER A 491 -18.35 7.38 -4.84
N TYR A 492 -17.40 8.08 -4.24
CA TYR A 492 -17.07 9.41 -4.74
C TYR A 492 -16.28 9.38 -6.07
N LYS A 493 -15.41 8.38 -6.29
CA LYS A 493 -14.73 8.21 -7.57
C LYS A 493 -15.73 7.97 -8.69
N GLY A 494 -16.73 7.11 -8.44
CA GLY A 494 -17.84 6.90 -9.36
C GLY A 494 -18.59 8.18 -9.70
N ALA A 495 -18.94 8.97 -8.68
CA ALA A 495 -19.63 10.24 -8.87
C ALA A 495 -18.81 11.22 -9.74
N PHE A 496 -17.52 11.42 -9.44
CA PHE A 496 -16.67 12.36 -10.20
C PHE A 496 -16.24 11.84 -11.58
N HIS A 497 -16.38 10.54 -11.86
CA HIS A 497 -16.15 9.95 -13.18
C HIS A 497 -17.43 9.65 -13.95
N MET A 498 -18.57 10.20 -13.50
CA MET A 498 -19.87 10.08 -14.17
C MET A 498 -20.34 8.63 -14.32
N SER A 499 -20.02 7.78 -13.35
CA SER A 499 -20.39 6.37 -13.31
C SER A 499 -21.50 6.12 -12.29
N PRO A 500 -22.74 5.89 -12.70
CA PRO A 500 -23.83 5.58 -11.77
C PRO A 500 -23.60 4.29 -10.98
N ASP A 501 -23.01 3.27 -11.62
CA ASP A 501 -22.72 1.98 -10.99
C ASP A 501 -21.76 2.12 -9.80
N TYR A 502 -20.62 2.77 -10.04
CA TYR A 502 -19.63 2.97 -8.99
C TYR A 502 -20.07 4.00 -7.96
N ALA A 503 -20.80 5.05 -8.37
CA ALA A 503 -21.35 6.00 -7.43
C ALA A 503 -22.34 5.33 -6.50
N TRP A 504 -23.26 4.52 -7.02
CA TRP A 504 -24.38 3.96 -6.25
C TRP A 504 -24.13 2.51 -5.80
N TRP A 505 -24.09 1.53 -6.73
CA TRP A 505 -24.12 0.11 -6.37
C TRP A 505 -22.84 -0.38 -5.69
N TYR A 506 -21.71 -0.11 -6.29
CA TYR A 506 -20.41 -0.53 -5.75
C TYR A 506 -19.82 0.46 -4.73
N GLY A 507 -20.50 1.58 -4.49
CA GLY A 507 -20.06 2.63 -3.59
C GLY A 507 -21.06 2.90 -2.48
N TYR A 508 -22.00 3.81 -2.71
CA TYR A 508 -22.90 4.32 -1.67
C TYR A 508 -23.77 3.24 -1.01
N ALA A 509 -24.29 2.28 -1.79
CA ALA A 509 -25.07 1.17 -1.27
C ALA A 509 -24.23 0.26 -0.36
N ASP A 510 -22.96 -0.01 -0.75
CA ASP A 510 -22.04 -0.76 0.09
C ASP A 510 -21.72 0.01 1.40
N VAL A 511 -21.53 1.34 1.32
CA VAL A 511 -21.33 2.18 2.51
C VAL A 511 -22.50 2.05 3.49
N LEU A 512 -23.74 2.02 2.99
CA LEU A 512 -24.93 1.78 3.83
C LEU A 512 -24.92 0.37 4.44
N GLY A 513 -24.52 -0.65 3.66
CA GLY A 513 -24.41 -2.03 4.14
C GLY A 513 -23.39 -2.17 5.27
N HIS A 514 -22.21 -1.59 5.09
CA HIS A 514 -21.17 -1.57 6.12
C HIS A 514 -21.66 -0.85 7.39
N LEU A 515 -22.33 0.30 7.26
CA LEU A 515 -22.86 1.02 8.41
C LEU A 515 -23.90 0.19 9.18
N ALA A 516 -24.77 -0.53 8.46
CA ALA A 516 -25.73 -1.43 9.09
C ALA A 516 -25.02 -2.53 9.89
N THR A 517 -24.02 -3.17 9.29
CA THR A 517 -23.20 -4.18 9.97
C THR A 517 -22.49 -3.62 11.20
N ILE A 518 -21.90 -2.42 11.09
CA ILE A 518 -21.23 -1.76 12.22
C ILE A 518 -22.21 -1.46 13.38
N ARG A 519 -23.42 -1.02 13.06
CA ARG A 519 -24.46 -0.79 14.08
C ARG A 519 -24.84 -2.08 14.81
N ASP A 520 -25.10 -3.15 14.05
CA ASP A 520 -25.48 -4.45 14.60
C ASP A 520 -24.34 -5.06 15.45
N ASP A 521 -23.12 -4.98 14.98
CA ASP A 521 -21.96 -5.49 15.73
C ASP A 521 -21.70 -4.68 17.01
N ALA A 522 -21.89 -3.37 16.96
CA ALA A 522 -21.77 -2.52 18.14
C ALA A 522 -22.83 -2.87 19.19
N GLU A 523 -24.05 -3.14 18.79
CA GLU A 523 -25.14 -3.59 19.69
C GLU A 523 -24.79 -4.94 20.31
N ARG A 524 -24.40 -5.92 19.50
CA ARG A 524 -23.97 -7.25 19.99
C ARG A 524 -22.82 -7.18 21.00
N LEU A 525 -21.84 -6.31 20.77
CA LEU A 525 -20.72 -6.13 21.69
C LEU A 525 -21.19 -5.57 23.05
N ARG A 526 -22.13 -4.60 23.03
CA ARG A 526 -22.75 -4.03 24.25
C ARG A 526 -23.59 -5.05 25.00
N GLU A 527 -24.40 -5.83 24.30
CA GLU A 527 -25.19 -6.90 24.88
C GLU A 527 -24.32 -7.98 25.51
N ALA A 528 -23.29 -8.44 24.81
CA ALA A 528 -22.34 -9.44 25.32
C ALA A 528 -21.66 -8.95 26.61
N GLU A 529 -21.25 -7.69 26.67
CA GLU A 529 -20.65 -7.10 27.87
C GLU A 529 -21.65 -6.97 29.02
N ALA A 530 -22.89 -6.60 28.72
CA ALA A 530 -23.95 -6.54 29.74
C ALA A 530 -24.23 -7.93 30.34
N VAL A 531 -24.29 -8.97 29.51
CA VAL A 531 -24.42 -10.37 29.98
C VAL A 531 -23.20 -10.77 30.81
N ARG A 532 -21.99 -10.46 30.38
CA ARG A 532 -20.75 -10.74 31.11
C ARG A 532 -20.75 -10.08 32.49
N LYS A 533 -21.11 -8.81 32.57
CA LYS A 533 -21.19 -8.07 33.86
C LYS A 533 -22.23 -8.69 34.79
N LYS A 534 -23.40 -9.03 34.25
CA LYS A 534 -24.46 -9.69 35.02
C LYS A 534 -24.00 -11.05 35.57
N THR A 535 -23.33 -11.83 34.73
CA THR A 535 -22.81 -13.16 35.10
C THR A 535 -21.74 -13.03 36.19
N LEU A 536 -20.79 -12.11 36.03
CA LEU A 536 -19.77 -11.84 37.05
C LEU A 536 -20.40 -11.38 38.37
N PHE A 537 -21.38 -10.47 38.31
CA PHE A 537 -22.11 -10.04 39.50
C PHE A 537 -22.77 -11.23 40.23
N MET A 538 -23.44 -12.13 39.51
CA MET A 538 -24.05 -13.32 40.10
C MET A 538 -23.04 -14.28 40.70
N ILE A 539 -21.88 -14.47 40.04
CA ILE A 539 -20.80 -15.31 40.56
C ILE A 539 -20.24 -14.75 41.87
N TRP A 540 -20.07 -13.45 41.97
CA TRP A 540 -19.49 -12.82 43.17
C TRP A 540 -20.52 -12.65 44.31
N THR A 541 -21.78 -12.35 44.00
CA THR A 541 -22.79 -12.09 45.01
C THR A 541 -23.59 -13.33 45.40
N GLY A 542 -23.71 -14.31 44.50
CA GLY A 542 -24.50 -15.52 44.75
C GLY A 542 -24.01 -16.30 46.00
N PRO A 543 -22.74 -16.62 46.16
CA PRO A 543 -22.23 -17.31 47.36
C PRO A 543 -22.46 -16.51 48.64
N LEU A 544 -22.33 -15.19 48.58
CA LEU A 544 -22.56 -14.32 49.75
C LEU A 544 -24.04 -14.33 50.13
N MET A 545 -24.96 -14.30 49.18
CA MET A 545 -26.39 -14.40 49.44
C MET A 545 -26.80 -15.75 50.01
N VAL A 546 -26.24 -16.85 49.47
CA VAL A 546 -26.46 -18.18 50.01
C VAL A 546 -25.94 -18.27 51.45
N LEU A 547 -24.73 -17.74 51.72
CA LEU A 547 -24.20 -17.70 53.06
C LEU A 547 -25.07 -16.89 54.02
N ALA A 548 -25.55 -15.72 53.59
CA ALA A 548 -26.45 -14.88 54.38
C ALA A 548 -27.77 -15.61 54.72
N VAL A 549 -28.35 -16.30 53.73
CA VAL A 549 -29.57 -17.12 53.95
C VAL A 549 -29.31 -18.26 54.94
N LEU A 550 -28.17 -18.97 54.80
CA LEU A 550 -27.78 -20.05 55.74
C LEU A 550 -27.60 -19.52 57.14
N LEU A 551 -26.93 -18.36 57.31
CA LEU A 551 -26.76 -17.70 58.63
C LEU A 551 -28.09 -17.25 59.22
N ALA A 552 -29.00 -16.69 58.41
CA ALA A 552 -30.33 -16.31 58.87
C ALA A 552 -31.16 -17.52 59.34
N VAL A 553 -31.14 -18.61 58.57
CA VAL A 553 -31.81 -19.87 58.96
C VAL A 553 -31.19 -20.45 60.22
N TYR A 554 -29.87 -20.47 60.31
CA TYR A 554 -29.17 -20.97 61.50
C TYR A 554 -29.45 -20.10 62.73
N GLY A 555 -29.39 -18.78 62.59
CA GLY A 555 -29.69 -17.81 63.62
C GLY A 555 -31.15 -17.91 64.07
N GLY A 556 -32.07 -18.03 63.15
CA GLY A 556 -33.51 -18.25 63.44
C GLY A 556 -33.77 -19.55 64.19
N ARG A 557 -33.10 -20.65 63.78
CA ARG A 557 -33.20 -21.95 64.51
C ARG A 557 -32.62 -21.89 65.89
N THR A 558 -31.49 -21.22 66.09
CA THR A 558 -30.88 -21.06 67.43
C THR A 558 -31.69 -20.16 68.33
N TRP A 559 -32.28 -19.07 67.81
CA TRP A 559 -33.16 -18.20 68.54
C TRP A 559 -34.45 -18.90 68.96
N TRP A 560 -35.05 -19.70 68.04
CA TRP A 560 -36.26 -20.48 68.37
C TRP A 560 -35.99 -21.55 69.43
N ARG A 561 -34.84 -22.26 69.33
CA ARG A 561 -34.41 -23.25 70.33
C ARG A 561 -34.12 -22.63 71.70
N ARG A 562 -33.70 -21.38 71.75
CA ARG A 562 -33.50 -20.65 73.03
C ARG A 562 -34.81 -20.21 73.68
N ARG A 563 -35.86 -19.93 72.89
CA ARG A 563 -37.18 -19.61 73.38
C ARG A 563 -38.04 -20.83 73.76
N ALA A 564 -37.73 -21.97 73.22
CA ALA A 564 -38.46 -23.22 73.45
C ALA A 564 -37.88 -24.05 74.63
N ARG A 565 -36.95 -23.49 75.41
CA ARG A 565 -36.54 -24.10 76.68
C ARG A 565 -37.37 -23.48 77.79
N PRO A 566 -38.09 -24.36 78.59
CA PRO A 566 -38.92 -23.93 79.70
C PRO A 566 -38.09 -23.32 80.82
#